data_6037cef86ee1f92447ad3e559c12940d
#
_entry.id   6037cef86ee1f92447ad3e559c12940d
#
_cell.length_a   1.000
_cell.length_b   1.000
_cell.length_c   1.000
_cell.angle_alpha   90.00
_cell.angle_beta   90.00
_cell.angle_gamma   90.00
#
_symmetry.space_group_name_H-M   'P 1'
#
loop_
_entity.id
_entity.type
_entity.pdbx_description
1 polymer ?
#
loop_
_entity_poly.entity_id
_entity_poly.type
_entity_poly.pdbx_seq_one_letter_code
_entity_poly.pdbx_strand_id
1 'polypeptide(L)'
;MGLTIDDQLAIQQLAARYNHAIDSGDSAAFAGAFVDDGVLDAGQLQVEGRTALEQFGQQFHTSARAPRHVATNLVIDGHGDKATLQAYVQMYALAGDPPRQEITASGKYTDTLAKVDGNWRFVRRTFTVDA
;
A
#
# COMPACT_ATOMS: atom_id res chain seq x y z
N MET A 1 23.48 -10.12 -5.23
CA MET A 1 23.17 -10.65 -3.89
C MET A 1 21.67 -10.58 -3.66
N GLY A 2 21.04 -11.70 -3.34
CA GLY A 2 19.63 -11.73 -3.04
C GLY A 2 19.30 -10.92 -1.78
N LEU A 3 17.99 -10.77 -1.50
CA LEU A 3 17.54 -10.08 -0.30
C LEU A 3 17.91 -10.89 0.95
N THR A 4 18.27 -10.18 2.01
CA THR A 4 18.48 -10.79 3.32
C THR A 4 17.12 -11.07 3.99
N ILE A 5 17.15 -11.86 5.07
CA ILE A 5 15.95 -12.06 5.90
C ILE A 5 15.48 -10.71 6.48
N ASP A 6 16.41 -9.88 6.91
CA ASP A 6 16.07 -8.55 7.43
C ASP A 6 15.39 -7.69 6.37
N ASP A 7 15.85 -7.74 5.12
CA ASP A 7 15.19 -7.03 4.03
C ASP A 7 13.74 -7.53 3.82
N GLN A 8 13.55 -8.84 3.84
CA GLN A 8 12.22 -9.42 3.66
C GLN A 8 11.28 -9.04 4.80
N LEU A 9 11.75 -9.06 6.03
CA LEU A 9 10.95 -8.61 7.18
C LEU A 9 10.63 -7.13 7.09
N ALA A 10 11.59 -6.31 6.68
CA ALA A 10 11.38 -4.86 6.53
C ALA A 10 10.31 -4.57 5.46
N ILE A 11 10.32 -5.31 4.36
CA ILE A 11 9.31 -5.16 3.31
C ILE A 11 7.93 -5.61 3.80
N GLN A 12 7.84 -6.71 4.56
CA GLN A 12 6.58 -7.12 5.18
C GLN A 12 6.04 -6.04 6.14
N GLN A 13 6.92 -5.46 6.96
CA GLN A 13 6.55 -4.38 7.86
C GLN A 13 6.08 -3.14 7.09
N LEU A 14 6.75 -2.80 5.99
CA LEU A 14 6.34 -1.68 5.14
C LEU A 14 4.92 -1.89 4.61
N ALA A 15 4.62 -3.09 4.11
CA ALA A 15 3.29 -3.41 3.60
C ALA A 15 2.22 -3.28 4.69
N ALA A 16 2.52 -3.74 5.91
CA ALA A 16 1.59 -3.63 7.03
C ALA A 16 1.39 -2.16 7.46
N ARG A 17 2.48 -1.40 7.57
CA ARG A 17 2.42 0.02 7.96
C ARG A 17 1.65 0.86 6.95
N TYR A 18 1.80 0.57 5.66
CA TYR A 18 1.01 1.20 4.62
C TYR A 18 -0.48 1.02 4.88
N ASN A 19 -0.91 -0.20 5.17
CA ASN A 19 -2.31 -0.50 5.45
C ASN A 19 -2.81 0.22 6.70
N HIS A 20 -2.03 0.19 7.77
CA HIS A 20 -2.39 0.91 9.01
C HIS A 20 -2.51 2.41 8.75
N ALA A 21 -1.60 2.98 7.98
CA ALA A 21 -1.59 4.41 7.72
C ALA A 21 -2.82 4.85 6.91
N ILE A 22 -3.12 4.15 5.81
CA ILE A 22 -4.27 4.51 4.97
C ILE A 22 -5.59 4.28 5.73
N ASP A 23 -5.67 3.25 6.54
CA ASP A 23 -6.89 2.92 7.29
C ASP A 23 -7.15 3.91 8.43
N SER A 24 -6.11 4.45 9.06
CA SER A 24 -6.24 5.35 10.20
C SER A 24 -6.29 6.83 9.83
N GLY A 25 -6.05 7.17 8.57
CA GLY A 25 -6.01 8.56 8.13
C GLY A 25 -4.68 9.25 8.38
N ASP A 26 -3.62 8.50 8.64
CA ASP A 26 -2.27 9.05 8.77
C ASP A 26 -1.68 9.24 7.37
N SER A 27 -2.07 10.34 6.73
CA SER A 27 -1.69 10.60 5.34
C SER A 27 -0.20 10.86 5.17
N ALA A 28 0.47 11.40 6.19
CA ALA A 28 1.92 11.61 6.14
C ALA A 28 2.67 10.27 6.16
N ALA A 29 2.27 9.34 7.02
CA ALA A 29 2.86 8.01 7.07
C ALA A 29 2.55 7.21 5.80
N PHE A 30 1.33 7.36 5.26
CA PHE A 30 0.95 6.73 4.00
C PHE A 30 1.86 7.20 2.86
N ALA A 31 2.01 8.51 2.67
CA ALA A 31 2.90 9.06 1.65
C ALA A 31 4.36 8.70 1.92
N GLY A 32 4.76 8.64 3.18
CA GLY A 32 6.11 8.27 3.59
C GLY A 32 6.48 6.83 3.30
N ALA A 33 5.53 5.97 3.02
CA ALA A 33 5.79 4.60 2.57
C ALA A 33 6.36 4.55 1.15
N PHE A 34 6.27 5.63 0.40
CA PHE A 34 6.76 5.76 -0.97
C PHE A 34 8.07 6.57 -0.99
N VAL A 35 8.86 6.37 -2.04
CA VAL A 35 9.93 7.31 -2.38
C VAL A 35 9.32 8.67 -2.75
N ASP A 36 10.15 9.74 -2.80
CA ASP A 36 9.65 11.11 -2.97
C ASP A 36 8.78 11.30 -4.22
N ASP A 37 9.12 10.64 -5.31
CA ASP A 37 8.38 10.66 -6.57
C ASP A 37 7.59 9.37 -6.80
N GLY A 38 7.24 8.68 -5.73
CA GLY A 38 6.53 7.41 -5.80
C GLY A 38 5.16 7.53 -6.43
N VAL A 39 4.66 6.40 -6.96
CA VAL A 39 3.40 6.34 -7.70
C VAL A 39 2.50 5.27 -7.11
N LEU A 40 1.27 5.63 -6.84
CA LEU A 40 0.17 4.69 -6.64
C LEU A 40 -0.66 4.65 -7.93
N ASP A 41 -0.70 3.48 -8.55
CA ASP A 41 -1.42 3.25 -9.80
C ASP A 41 -2.59 2.31 -9.52
N ALA A 42 -3.79 2.83 -9.60
CA ALA A 42 -5.02 2.07 -9.42
C ALA A 42 -5.83 1.99 -10.73
N GLY A 43 -5.13 1.84 -11.86
CA GLY A 43 -5.74 1.77 -13.17
C GLY A 43 -6.08 3.14 -13.73
N GLN A 44 -7.32 3.56 -13.59
CA GLN A 44 -7.75 4.88 -14.09
C GLN A 44 -7.26 6.03 -13.22
N LEU A 45 -6.86 5.75 -11.99
CA LEU A 45 -6.35 6.75 -11.06
C LEU A 45 -4.86 6.52 -10.85
N GLN A 46 -4.05 7.53 -11.13
CA GLN A 46 -2.64 7.55 -10.79
C GLN A 46 -2.34 8.73 -9.88
N VAL A 47 -1.63 8.44 -8.79
CA VAL A 47 -1.28 9.43 -7.78
C VAL A 47 0.24 9.45 -7.68
N GLU A 48 0.86 10.55 -8.03
CA GLU A 48 2.31 10.65 -8.10
C GLU A 48 2.85 11.75 -7.21
N GLY A 49 3.86 11.41 -6.43
CA GLY A 49 4.59 12.36 -5.58
C GLY A 49 3.97 12.55 -4.21
N ARG A 50 4.79 13.08 -3.29
CA ARG A 50 4.44 13.17 -1.87
C ARG A 50 3.16 13.96 -1.62
N THR A 51 3.03 15.15 -2.23
CA THR A 51 1.86 16.01 -1.99
C THR A 51 0.58 15.34 -2.46
N ALA A 52 0.60 14.75 -3.66
CA ALA A 52 -0.57 14.07 -4.20
C ALA A 52 -0.93 12.83 -3.38
N LEU A 53 0.08 12.07 -2.92
CA LEU A 53 -0.14 10.90 -2.07
C LEU A 53 -0.76 11.29 -0.72
N GLU A 54 -0.29 12.36 -0.10
CA GLU A 54 -0.89 12.85 1.15
C GLU A 54 -2.35 13.27 0.95
N GLN A 55 -2.64 14.00 -0.12
CA GLN A 55 -4.00 14.40 -0.46
C GLN A 55 -4.90 13.20 -0.70
N PHE A 56 -4.40 12.19 -1.41
CA PHE A 56 -5.13 10.95 -1.63
C PHE A 56 -5.48 10.27 -0.31
N GLY A 57 -4.51 10.16 0.61
CA GLY A 57 -4.73 9.55 1.91
C GLY A 57 -5.79 10.28 2.72
N GLN A 58 -5.79 11.61 2.70
CA GLN A 58 -6.79 12.44 3.39
C GLN A 58 -8.17 12.22 2.80
N GLN A 59 -8.31 12.26 1.48
CA GLN A 59 -9.59 12.05 0.80
C GLN A 59 -10.14 10.65 1.02
N PHE A 60 -9.28 9.65 0.97
CA PHE A 60 -9.68 8.26 1.23
C PHE A 60 -10.27 8.13 2.63
N HIS A 61 -9.61 8.71 3.63
CA HIS A 61 -10.05 8.62 5.02
C HIS A 61 -11.45 9.22 5.22
N THR A 62 -11.79 10.29 4.50
CA THR A 62 -13.11 10.91 4.60
C THR A 62 -14.19 10.14 3.84
N SER A 63 -13.81 9.29 2.89
CA SER A 63 -14.76 8.60 2.03
C SER A 63 -15.13 7.20 2.48
N ALA A 64 -14.31 6.57 3.33
CA ALA A 64 -14.52 5.18 3.76
C ALA A 64 -14.83 5.13 5.25
N ARG A 65 -15.77 4.25 5.62
CA ARG A 65 -16.20 4.07 7.02
C ARG A 65 -15.45 2.88 7.62
N ALA A 66 -14.58 3.16 8.60
CA ALA A 66 -13.79 2.16 9.31
C ALA A 66 -13.12 1.17 8.34
N PRO A 67 -12.34 1.66 7.38
CA PRO A 67 -11.72 0.79 6.38
C PRO A 67 -10.66 -0.10 7.00
N ARG A 68 -10.50 -1.29 6.42
CA ARG A 68 -9.42 -2.21 6.78
C ARG A 68 -8.87 -2.82 5.49
N HIS A 69 -7.61 -2.52 5.19
CA HIS A 69 -6.89 -3.20 4.12
C HIS A 69 -6.20 -4.42 4.69
N VAL A 70 -6.38 -5.56 4.06
CA VAL A 70 -5.74 -6.83 4.45
C VAL A 70 -4.95 -7.33 3.26
N ALA A 71 -3.63 -7.34 3.37
CA ALA A 71 -2.74 -7.88 2.35
C ALA A 71 -2.26 -9.26 2.80
N THR A 72 -2.33 -10.22 1.90
CA THR A 72 -1.96 -11.61 2.16
C THR A 72 -1.19 -12.18 0.99
N ASN A 73 -0.61 -13.38 1.21
CA ASN A 73 0.05 -14.12 0.13
C ASN A 73 1.17 -13.29 -0.51
N LEU A 74 2.01 -12.70 0.35
CA LEU A 74 3.11 -11.87 -0.11
C LEU A 74 4.20 -12.72 -0.74
N VAL A 75 4.61 -12.33 -1.94
CA VAL A 75 5.79 -12.90 -2.63
C VAL A 75 6.77 -11.77 -2.84
N ILE A 76 7.93 -11.89 -2.22
CA ILE A 76 8.97 -10.85 -2.22
C ILE A 76 10.20 -11.40 -2.90
N ASP A 77 10.64 -10.71 -3.96
CA ASP A 77 11.86 -11.03 -4.68
C ASP A 77 12.70 -9.78 -4.81
N GLY A 78 13.98 -9.94 -5.01
CA GLY A 78 14.83 -8.79 -5.22
C GLY A 78 16.30 -9.10 -5.15
N HIS A 79 17.07 -8.02 -5.30
CA HIS A 79 18.51 -8.09 -5.37
C HIS A 79 19.10 -6.73 -4.95
N GLY A 80 19.97 -6.75 -3.95
CA GLY A 80 20.59 -5.51 -3.46
C GLY A 80 19.55 -4.53 -2.89
N ASP A 81 19.47 -3.36 -3.50
CA ASP A 81 18.58 -2.27 -3.07
C ASP A 81 17.27 -2.20 -3.86
N LYS A 82 16.95 -3.22 -4.63
CA LYS A 82 15.75 -3.30 -5.46
C LYS A 82 14.94 -4.53 -5.10
N ALA A 83 13.62 -4.39 -5.08
CA ALA A 83 12.73 -5.50 -4.78
C ALA A 83 11.42 -5.38 -5.54
N THR A 84 10.73 -6.51 -5.65
CA THR A 84 9.34 -6.58 -6.09
C THR A 84 8.52 -7.25 -5.00
N LEU A 85 7.26 -6.89 -4.92
CA LEU A 85 6.29 -7.47 -4.01
C LEU A 85 5.01 -7.74 -4.78
N GLN A 86 4.50 -8.94 -4.65
CA GLN A 86 3.15 -9.29 -5.11
C GLN A 86 2.34 -9.72 -3.89
N ALA A 87 1.09 -9.30 -3.84
CA ALA A 87 0.20 -9.66 -2.74
C ALA A 87 -1.24 -9.65 -3.20
N TYR A 88 -2.09 -10.40 -2.51
CA TYR A 88 -3.53 -10.22 -2.60
C TYR A 88 -3.95 -9.16 -1.60
N VAL A 89 -4.95 -8.38 -1.95
CA VAL A 89 -5.47 -7.36 -1.05
C VAL A 89 -6.98 -7.35 -1.07
N GLN A 90 -7.57 -7.23 0.11
CA GLN A 90 -9.00 -7.02 0.27
C GLN A 90 -9.19 -5.82 1.20
N MET A 91 -10.17 -5.00 0.87
CA MET A 91 -10.58 -3.90 1.73
C MET A 91 -11.97 -4.17 2.27
N TYR A 92 -12.12 -4.07 3.59
CA TYR A 92 -13.40 -4.12 4.28
C TYR A 92 -13.76 -2.69 4.69
N ALA A 93 -15.05 -2.37 4.68
CA ALA A 93 -15.55 -1.12 5.23
C ALA A 93 -16.94 -1.35 5.80
N LEU A 94 -17.39 -0.44 6.64
CA LEU A 94 -18.76 -0.46 7.13
C LEU A 94 -19.69 0.15 6.09
N ALA A 95 -20.85 -0.46 5.93
CA ALA A 95 -21.89 0.02 5.02
C ALA A 95 -23.26 -0.19 5.63
N GLY A 96 -24.21 0.65 5.25
CA GLY A 96 -25.60 0.51 5.61
C GLY A 96 -25.96 1.04 6.99
N ASP A 97 -27.27 0.93 7.29
CA ASP A 97 -27.85 1.30 8.58
C ASP A 97 -28.91 0.23 8.93
N PRO A 98 -28.69 -0.59 9.99
CA PRO A 98 -27.50 -0.60 10.85
C PRO A 98 -26.22 -0.97 10.10
N PRO A 99 -25.06 -0.51 10.57
CA PRO A 99 -23.81 -0.75 9.87
C PRO A 99 -23.42 -2.23 9.89
N ARG A 100 -22.87 -2.71 8.78
CA ARG A 100 -22.30 -4.06 8.65
C ARG A 100 -21.01 -3.98 7.88
N GLN A 101 -20.13 -4.94 8.11
CA GLN A 101 -18.88 -5.01 7.36
C GLN A 101 -19.11 -5.64 5.99
N GLU A 102 -18.54 -5.03 4.96
CA GLU A 102 -18.59 -5.53 3.60
C GLU A 102 -17.19 -5.50 2.98
N ILE A 103 -16.91 -6.47 2.11
CA ILE A 103 -15.74 -6.38 1.25
C ILE A 103 -16.08 -5.38 0.15
N THR A 104 -15.34 -4.27 0.11
CA THR A 104 -15.59 -3.20 -0.86
C THR A 104 -14.62 -3.22 -2.03
N ALA A 105 -13.49 -3.92 -1.89
CA ALA A 105 -12.54 -4.11 -2.97
C ALA A 105 -11.77 -5.41 -2.75
N SER A 106 -11.41 -6.07 -3.82
CA SER A 106 -10.55 -7.25 -3.82
C SER A 106 -9.69 -7.21 -5.06
N GLY A 107 -8.41 -7.49 -4.92
CA GLY A 107 -7.50 -7.46 -6.04
C GLY A 107 -6.08 -7.83 -5.67
N LYS A 108 -5.16 -7.32 -6.45
CA LYS A 108 -3.73 -7.62 -6.31
C LYS A 108 -2.92 -6.35 -6.24
N TYR A 109 -1.88 -6.38 -5.42
CA TYR A 109 -0.78 -5.44 -5.50
C TYR A 109 0.37 -6.04 -6.29
N THR A 110 0.95 -5.23 -7.16
CA THR A 110 2.20 -5.53 -7.86
C THR A 110 3.09 -4.31 -7.66
N ASP A 111 4.19 -4.48 -6.93
CA ASP A 111 4.96 -3.36 -6.44
C ASP A 111 6.41 -3.46 -6.87
N THR A 112 7.01 -2.30 -7.14
CA THR A 112 8.45 -2.13 -7.19
C THR A 112 8.90 -1.31 -5.99
N LEU A 113 10.02 -1.72 -5.38
CA LEU A 113 10.54 -1.11 -4.17
C LEU A 113 12.01 -0.78 -4.33
N ALA A 114 12.46 0.20 -3.57
CA ALA A 114 13.86 0.55 -3.47
C ALA A 114 14.23 0.78 -2.02
N LYS A 115 15.47 0.45 -1.67
CA LYS A 115 16.04 0.75 -0.36
C LYS A 115 16.78 2.07 -0.49
N VAL A 116 16.29 3.10 0.21
CA VAL A 116 16.81 4.46 0.18
C VAL A 116 17.20 4.87 1.59
N ASP A 117 18.43 5.24 1.80
CA ASP A 117 18.95 5.60 3.11
C ASP A 117 18.67 4.54 4.18
N GLY A 118 18.82 3.27 3.80
CA GLY A 118 18.61 2.13 4.67
C GLY A 118 17.16 1.70 4.86
N ASN A 119 16.20 2.37 4.22
CA ASN A 119 14.77 2.09 4.38
C ASN A 119 14.15 1.66 3.07
N TRP A 120 13.39 0.57 3.11
CA TRP A 120 12.60 0.13 1.97
C TRP A 120 11.38 1.02 1.80
N ARG A 121 11.10 1.40 0.54
CA ARG A 121 9.94 2.23 0.19
C ARG A 121 9.39 1.79 -1.17
N PHE A 122 8.10 2.02 -1.38
CA PHE A 122 7.49 1.78 -2.68
C PHE A 122 7.98 2.83 -3.68
N VAL A 123 8.44 2.36 -4.84
CA VAL A 123 8.68 3.21 -6.02
C VAL A 123 7.37 3.34 -6.79
N ARG A 124 6.71 2.20 -7.02
CA ARG A 124 5.41 2.16 -7.66
C ARG A 124 4.60 1.03 -7.04
N ARG A 125 3.39 1.35 -6.63
CA ARG A 125 2.43 0.35 -6.18
C ARG A 125 1.28 0.31 -7.16
N THR A 126 1.04 -0.84 -7.81
CA THR A 126 -0.06 -1.02 -8.75
C THR A 126 -1.13 -1.89 -8.09
N PHE A 127 -2.33 -1.36 -8.00
CA PHE A 127 -3.50 -2.09 -7.57
C PHE A 127 -4.34 -2.47 -8.78
N THR A 128 -4.58 -3.76 -8.95
CA THR A 128 -5.45 -4.29 -10.01
C THR A 128 -6.66 -4.92 -9.35
N VAL A 129 -7.83 -4.31 -9.56
CA VAL A 129 -9.06 -4.80 -8.98
C VAL A 129 -9.53 -6.08 -9.69
N ASP A 130 -10.06 -7.01 -8.93
CA ASP A 130 -10.76 -8.18 -9.48
C ASP A 130 -12.11 -7.69 -10.02
N ALA A 131 -12.32 -7.87 -11.28
CA ALA A 131 -13.51 -7.34 -11.94
C ALA A 131 -14.66 -8.33 -12.00
#